data_70e50f8677433007a3f77d6a7b4cab89
#
_entry.id   70e50f8677433007a3f77d6a7b4cab89
#
_cell.length_a   1.000
_cell.length_b   1.000
_cell.length_c   1.000
_cell.angle_alpha   90.00
_cell.angle_beta   90.00
_cell.angle_gamma   90.00
#
_symmetry.space_group_name_H-M   'P 1'
#
loop_
_entity.id
_entity.type
_entity.pdbx_description
1 polymer ?
#
loop_
_entity_poly.entity_id
_entity_poly.type
_entity_poly.pdbx_seq_one_letter_code
_entity_poly.pdbx_strand_id
1 'polypeptide(L)'
;MTESLMGRSACFTLLLGCLLLTGCATTRFEKQAFNNEASAGIKKIAVQQWNDQDEYYARVLNHPGASFGLVGAVIMAADTAQKTKKLNDALDPRNTKLTADFYAKALPGLRQAGYEVVAVPVTRGAQPNLAKDVVRVTKDQDAYLLLTFEGGYLAAGASTAYYPFVAMTAELNDSKSQAVLYKEAYHYGYNSGNKDVVHIEAAADCKFADIDKLVADIEKTRACLTASVDILVNQMVADLKK
;
A
#
# COMPACT_ATOMS: atom_id res chain seq x y z
N MET A 1 21.42 51.09 -40.14
CA MET A 1 21.20 50.69 -38.74
C MET A 1 20.06 49.68 -38.70
N THR A 2 20.33 48.43 -39.02
CA THR A 2 19.37 47.31 -38.96
C THR A 2 20.14 46.01 -38.71
N GLU A 3 20.65 45.83 -37.49
CA GLU A 3 21.16 44.55 -37.00
C GLU A 3 20.78 44.40 -35.55
N SER A 4 20.34 43.24 -35.15
CA SER A 4 20.09 42.80 -33.78
C SER A 4 18.63 42.55 -33.37
N LEU A 5 17.87 41.76 -34.11
CA LEU A 5 16.61 41.21 -33.64
C LEU A 5 16.46 39.70 -33.80
N MET A 6 17.42 39.01 -34.45
CA MET A 6 17.35 37.58 -34.70
C MET A 6 17.97 36.70 -33.61
N GLY A 7 18.73 37.26 -32.69
CA GLY A 7 19.45 36.45 -31.67
C GLY A 7 18.63 36.07 -30.42
N ARG A 8 17.49 36.74 -30.15
CA ARG A 8 16.73 36.55 -28.90
C ARG A 8 15.66 35.47 -28.97
N SER A 9 15.14 35.17 -30.15
CA SER A 9 14.08 34.14 -30.30
C SER A 9 14.64 32.70 -30.21
N ALA A 10 15.88 32.45 -30.65
CA ALA A 10 16.45 31.12 -30.64
C ALA A 10 16.78 30.60 -29.22
N CYS A 11 17.17 31.48 -28.29
CA CYS A 11 17.46 31.09 -26.92
C CYS A 11 16.18 30.75 -26.11
N PHE A 12 15.06 31.39 -26.41
CA PHE A 12 13.80 31.12 -25.68
C PHE A 12 13.19 29.78 -26.04
N THR A 13 13.33 29.33 -27.29
CA THR A 13 12.83 28.04 -27.77
C THR A 13 13.65 26.87 -27.23
N LEU A 14 14.97 27.06 -27.01
CA LEU A 14 15.82 26.03 -26.41
C LEU A 14 15.54 25.83 -24.91
N LEU A 15 15.20 26.90 -24.17
CA LEU A 15 14.90 26.82 -22.75
C LEU A 15 13.54 26.13 -22.48
N LEU A 16 12.57 26.28 -23.38
CA LEU A 16 11.25 25.63 -23.23
C LEU A 16 11.31 24.12 -23.55
N GLY A 17 12.23 23.68 -24.38
CA GLY A 17 12.45 22.27 -24.74
C GLY A 17 13.09 21.43 -23.61
N CYS A 18 13.88 22.05 -22.73
CA CYS A 18 14.52 21.34 -21.61
C CYS A 18 13.58 21.09 -20.41
N LEU A 19 12.49 21.82 -20.30
CA LEU A 19 11.52 21.69 -19.19
C LEU A 19 10.57 20.48 -19.34
N LEU A 20 10.51 19.86 -20.50
CA LEU A 20 9.63 18.71 -20.78
C LEU A 20 10.27 17.34 -20.53
N LEU A 21 11.55 17.30 -20.14
CA LEU A 21 12.31 16.06 -19.88
C LEU A 21 12.41 15.69 -18.40
N THR A 22 11.67 16.34 -17.50
CA THR A 22 11.47 15.81 -16.14
C THR A 22 10.54 14.60 -16.22
N GLY A 23 11.06 13.49 -16.74
CA GLY A 23 10.40 12.20 -16.62
C GLY A 23 10.10 11.94 -15.15
N CYS A 24 8.87 11.58 -14.85
CA CYS A 24 8.49 11.06 -13.53
C CYS A 24 9.42 9.87 -13.24
N ALA A 25 10.49 10.11 -12.49
CA ALA A 25 11.25 9.03 -11.88
C ALA A 25 10.29 8.34 -10.93
N THR A 26 9.73 7.22 -11.34
CA THR A 26 9.05 6.31 -10.41
C THR A 26 10.11 5.90 -9.40
N THR A 27 9.98 6.41 -8.19
CA THR A 27 10.85 5.99 -7.09
C THR A 27 10.64 4.50 -6.89
N ARG A 28 11.66 3.74 -7.25
CA ARG A 28 11.68 2.29 -7.03
C ARG A 28 11.58 2.03 -5.53
N PHE A 29 10.77 1.07 -5.13
CA PHE A 29 10.73 0.63 -3.74
C PHE A 29 12.08 -0.03 -3.41
N GLU A 30 12.82 0.55 -2.47
CA GLU A 30 14.08 0.01 -1.99
C GLU A 30 13.83 -0.79 -0.72
N LYS A 31 14.04 -2.11 -0.81
CA LYS A 31 13.97 -3.01 0.32
C LYS A 31 15.18 -2.84 1.23
N GLN A 32 14.97 -3.05 2.51
CA GLN A 32 16.04 -3.17 3.49
C GLN A 32 15.74 -4.31 4.46
N ALA A 33 16.55 -5.36 4.40
CA ALA A 33 16.46 -6.44 5.37
C ALA A 33 16.70 -5.94 6.79
N PHE A 34 16.07 -6.59 7.75
CA PHE A 34 16.21 -6.22 9.16
C PHE A 34 17.67 -6.29 9.60
N ASN A 35 18.19 -5.16 10.05
CA ASN A 35 19.56 -5.05 10.53
C ASN A 35 19.61 -5.37 12.03
N ASN A 36 19.88 -6.62 12.36
CA ASN A 36 19.94 -7.10 13.75
C ASN A 36 20.98 -6.35 14.59
N GLU A 37 22.13 -6.04 14.03
CA GLU A 37 23.21 -5.34 14.75
C GLU A 37 22.80 -3.90 15.09
N ALA A 38 22.35 -3.14 14.10
CA ALA A 38 21.86 -1.77 14.31
C ALA A 38 20.60 -1.71 15.19
N SER A 39 19.81 -2.78 15.21
CA SER A 39 18.56 -2.87 15.98
C SER A 39 18.71 -3.50 17.36
N ALA A 40 19.91 -3.92 17.77
CA ALA A 40 20.13 -4.62 19.04
C ALA A 40 19.66 -3.82 20.27
N GLY A 41 19.78 -2.49 20.22
CA GLY A 41 19.35 -1.57 21.28
C GLY A 41 17.87 -1.20 21.27
N ILE A 42 17.14 -1.50 20.19
CA ILE A 42 15.75 -1.12 20.02
C ILE A 42 14.86 -2.00 20.90
N LYS A 43 14.20 -1.44 21.89
CA LYS A 43 13.25 -2.13 22.78
C LYS A 43 11.85 -1.54 22.68
N LYS A 44 11.76 -0.21 22.64
CA LYS A 44 10.50 0.54 22.63
C LYS A 44 10.20 1.02 21.23
N ILE A 45 9.08 0.55 20.66
CA ILE A 45 8.65 0.97 19.32
C ILE A 45 7.28 1.64 19.34
N ALA A 46 7.16 2.75 18.62
CA ALA A 46 5.87 3.32 18.29
C ALA A 46 5.39 2.73 16.97
N VAL A 47 4.19 2.20 16.93
CA VAL A 47 3.58 1.62 15.74
C VAL A 47 2.48 2.55 15.25
N GLN A 48 2.62 3.02 14.01
CA GLN A 48 1.57 3.76 13.33
C GLN A 48 0.34 2.87 13.15
N GLN A 49 -0.81 3.31 13.64
CA GLN A 49 -2.06 2.57 13.57
C GLN A 49 -3.11 3.37 12.80
N TRP A 50 -3.42 2.93 11.58
CA TRP A 50 -4.47 3.49 10.76
C TRP A 50 -5.86 3.04 11.24
N ASN A 51 -6.88 3.90 11.07
CA ASN A 51 -8.27 3.47 11.13
C ASN A 51 -8.59 2.54 9.95
N ASP A 52 -9.72 1.82 10.06
CA ASP A 52 -10.19 0.96 8.97
C ASP A 52 -10.36 1.76 7.67
N GLN A 53 -10.21 1.06 6.54
CA GLN A 53 -10.49 1.64 5.24
C GLN A 53 -12.00 1.78 5.03
N ASP A 54 -12.40 2.88 4.39
CA ASP A 54 -13.82 3.18 4.16
C ASP A 54 -14.42 2.32 3.03
N GLU A 55 -13.55 1.79 2.15
CA GLU A 55 -13.97 0.94 1.03
C GLU A 55 -12.90 -0.09 0.65
N TYR A 56 -13.36 -1.22 0.13
CA TYR A 56 -12.55 -2.27 -0.49
C TYR A 56 -12.67 -2.16 -2.01
N TYR A 57 -11.57 -1.96 -2.71
CA TYR A 57 -11.61 -1.76 -4.15
C TYR A 57 -11.81 -3.06 -4.93
N ALA A 58 -12.50 -2.95 -6.09
CA ALA A 58 -12.53 -3.98 -7.12
C ALA A 58 -12.07 -3.38 -8.44
N ARG A 59 -10.85 -3.74 -8.89
CA ARG A 59 -10.20 -3.10 -10.04
C ARG A 59 -9.80 -4.11 -11.11
N VAL A 60 -9.88 -3.65 -12.36
CA VAL A 60 -9.31 -4.33 -13.53
C VAL A 60 -8.06 -3.58 -13.97
N LEU A 61 -6.90 -4.23 -13.95
CA LEU A 61 -5.62 -3.57 -14.20
C LEU A 61 -5.45 -3.19 -15.68
N ASN A 62 -5.67 -4.15 -16.59
CA ASN A 62 -5.60 -3.90 -18.04
C ASN A 62 -7.01 -3.69 -18.57
N HIS A 63 -7.59 -2.53 -18.26
CA HIS A 63 -8.91 -2.18 -18.74
C HIS A 63 -8.86 -1.77 -20.22
N PRO A 64 -9.79 -2.26 -21.08
CA PRO A 64 -9.81 -1.91 -22.50
C PRO A 64 -9.87 -0.41 -22.77
N GLY A 65 -10.50 0.36 -21.87
CA GLY A 65 -10.56 1.82 -21.93
C GLY A 65 -9.20 2.52 -21.93
N ALA A 66 -8.15 1.90 -21.37
CA ALA A 66 -6.83 2.50 -21.29
C ALA A 66 -6.25 2.92 -22.66
N SER A 67 -6.67 2.28 -23.74
CA SER A 67 -6.22 2.58 -25.11
C SER A 67 -6.94 3.78 -25.76
N PHE A 68 -7.97 4.35 -25.13
CA PHE A 68 -8.81 5.40 -25.71
C PHE A 68 -8.57 6.79 -25.10
N GLY A 69 -7.38 7.04 -24.55
CA GLY A 69 -6.99 8.33 -24.00
C GLY A 69 -7.95 8.83 -22.90
N LEU A 70 -8.29 10.11 -22.90
CA LEU A 70 -9.09 10.74 -21.85
C LEU A 70 -10.50 10.12 -21.74
N VAL A 71 -11.16 9.82 -22.88
CA VAL A 71 -12.48 9.21 -22.88
C VAL A 71 -12.44 7.83 -22.25
N GLY A 72 -11.44 7.03 -22.59
CA GLY A 72 -11.23 5.72 -22.00
C GLY A 72 -10.91 5.78 -20.52
N ALA A 73 -10.17 6.79 -20.07
CA ALA A 73 -9.89 7.01 -18.64
C ALA A 73 -11.19 7.26 -17.85
N VAL A 74 -12.12 8.05 -18.38
CA VAL A 74 -13.42 8.31 -17.74
C VAL A 74 -14.25 7.02 -17.67
N ILE A 75 -14.31 6.23 -18.75
CA ILE A 75 -15.02 4.94 -18.78
C ILE A 75 -14.41 3.97 -17.73
N MET A 76 -13.09 3.88 -17.70
CA MET A 76 -12.37 3.03 -16.73
C MET A 76 -12.65 3.45 -15.29
N ALA A 77 -12.64 4.75 -15.01
CA ALA A 77 -12.94 5.28 -13.68
C ALA A 77 -14.38 4.95 -13.26
N ALA A 78 -15.35 5.12 -14.16
CA ALA A 78 -16.76 4.81 -13.92
C ALA A 78 -16.97 3.31 -13.67
N ASP A 79 -16.38 2.44 -14.49
CA ASP A 79 -16.44 0.97 -14.32
C ASP A 79 -15.84 0.54 -12.97
N THR A 80 -14.66 1.08 -12.63
CA THR A 80 -14.00 0.82 -11.34
C THR A 80 -14.86 1.26 -10.17
N ALA A 81 -15.43 2.47 -10.23
CA ALA A 81 -16.29 2.99 -9.17
C ALA A 81 -17.56 2.13 -9.01
N GLN A 82 -18.19 1.69 -10.11
CA GLN A 82 -19.36 0.83 -10.07
C GLN A 82 -19.05 -0.54 -9.44
N LYS A 83 -17.94 -1.17 -9.83
CA LYS A 83 -17.52 -2.48 -9.29
C LYS A 83 -17.13 -2.37 -7.81
N THR A 84 -16.40 -1.34 -7.45
CA THR A 84 -16.03 -1.04 -6.07
C THR A 84 -17.28 -0.81 -5.21
N LYS A 85 -18.24 -0.01 -5.70
CA LYS A 85 -19.52 0.18 -5.01
C LYS A 85 -20.27 -1.13 -4.83
N LYS A 86 -20.39 -1.94 -5.89
CA LYS A 86 -21.07 -3.25 -5.85
C LYS A 86 -20.44 -4.19 -4.82
N LEU A 87 -19.12 -4.23 -4.73
CA LEU A 87 -18.40 -4.99 -3.72
C LEU A 87 -18.72 -4.47 -2.31
N ASN A 88 -18.65 -3.17 -2.09
CA ASN A 88 -18.84 -2.59 -0.76
C ASN A 88 -20.29 -2.64 -0.29
N ASP A 89 -21.27 -2.53 -1.19
CA ASP A 89 -22.68 -2.75 -0.85
C ASP A 89 -22.92 -4.17 -0.30
N ALA A 90 -22.19 -5.18 -0.80
CA ALA A 90 -22.30 -6.57 -0.35
C ALA A 90 -21.40 -6.89 0.87
N LEU A 91 -20.15 -6.40 0.87
CA LEU A 91 -19.14 -6.73 1.89
C LEU A 91 -19.38 -5.99 3.21
N ASP A 92 -20.01 -4.83 3.17
CA ASP A 92 -20.14 -3.87 4.26
C ASP A 92 -18.80 -3.57 4.96
N PRO A 93 -18.07 -2.52 4.54
CA PRO A 93 -16.75 -2.21 5.11
C PRO A 93 -16.77 -1.97 6.62
N ARG A 94 -17.90 -1.51 7.18
CA ARG A 94 -18.04 -1.29 8.61
C ARG A 94 -18.05 -2.59 9.43
N ASN A 95 -18.41 -3.70 8.78
CA ASN A 95 -18.40 -5.04 9.37
C ASN A 95 -17.17 -5.85 8.99
N THR A 96 -16.46 -5.44 7.91
CA THR A 96 -15.22 -6.09 7.44
C THR A 96 -14.02 -5.28 7.90
N LYS A 97 -13.66 -5.39 9.19
CA LYS A 97 -12.66 -4.57 9.87
C LYS A 97 -11.23 -5.08 9.64
N LEU A 98 -10.83 -5.23 8.38
CA LEU A 98 -9.56 -5.84 8.01
C LEU A 98 -8.34 -5.16 8.66
N THR A 99 -8.34 -3.83 8.72
CA THR A 99 -7.24 -3.06 9.32
C THR A 99 -7.23 -3.19 10.84
N ALA A 100 -8.39 -3.13 11.49
CA ALA A 100 -8.49 -3.34 12.95
C ALA A 100 -8.04 -4.75 13.33
N ASP A 101 -8.45 -5.77 12.59
CA ASP A 101 -8.05 -7.16 12.80
C ASP A 101 -6.54 -7.35 12.63
N PHE A 102 -5.96 -6.66 11.63
CA PHE A 102 -4.51 -6.66 11.43
C PHE A 102 -3.78 -6.12 12.67
N TYR A 103 -4.16 -4.94 13.18
CA TYR A 103 -3.50 -4.37 14.36
C TYR A 103 -3.78 -5.14 15.64
N ALA A 104 -4.98 -5.74 15.77
CA ALA A 104 -5.31 -6.58 16.91
C ALA A 104 -4.38 -7.80 17.05
N LYS A 105 -3.79 -8.26 15.93
CA LYS A 105 -2.81 -9.36 15.89
C LYS A 105 -1.36 -8.86 15.83
N ALA A 106 -1.08 -7.82 15.07
CA ALA A 106 0.27 -7.30 14.89
C ALA A 106 0.87 -6.75 16.18
N LEU A 107 0.10 -5.96 16.96
CA LEU A 107 0.63 -5.38 18.20
C LEU A 107 1.01 -6.43 19.25
N PRO A 108 0.18 -7.46 19.55
CA PRO A 108 0.60 -8.56 20.41
C PRO A 108 1.77 -9.36 19.82
N GLY A 109 1.79 -9.63 18.51
CA GLY A 109 2.88 -10.35 17.85
C GLY A 109 4.23 -9.65 18.02
N LEU A 110 4.27 -8.33 17.86
CA LEU A 110 5.48 -7.53 18.09
C LEU A 110 5.91 -7.57 19.57
N ARG A 111 4.96 -7.56 20.52
CA ARG A 111 5.27 -7.73 21.94
C ARG A 111 5.88 -9.09 22.22
N GLN A 112 5.37 -10.15 21.62
CA GLN A 112 5.93 -11.52 21.73
C GLN A 112 7.32 -11.61 21.08
N ALA A 113 7.61 -10.80 20.07
CA ALA A 113 8.93 -10.67 19.48
C ALA A 113 9.92 -9.89 20.37
N GLY A 114 9.50 -9.40 21.54
CA GLY A 114 10.35 -8.75 22.54
C GLY A 114 10.34 -7.22 22.52
N TYR A 115 9.37 -6.60 21.82
CA TYR A 115 9.22 -5.14 21.80
C TYR A 115 8.22 -4.64 22.85
N GLU A 116 8.51 -3.49 23.45
CA GLU A 116 7.52 -2.66 24.14
C GLU A 116 6.82 -1.81 23.06
N VAL A 117 5.51 -2.04 22.85
CA VAL A 117 4.78 -1.46 21.72
C VAL A 117 3.78 -0.42 22.18
N VAL A 118 3.89 0.79 21.61
CA VAL A 118 2.90 1.88 21.75
C VAL A 118 2.24 2.10 20.39
N ALA A 119 0.90 2.01 20.36
CA ALA A 119 0.14 2.32 19.15
C ALA A 119 -0.08 3.84 19.03
N VAL A 120 0.16 4.38 17.84
CA VAL A 120 -0.07 5.80 17.50
C VAL A 120 -1.18 5.88 16.46
N PRO A 121 -2.41 6.23 16.85
CA PRO A 121 -3.54 6.32 15.92
C PRO A 121 -3.33 7.40 14.87
N VAL A 122 -3.64 7.06 13.62
CA VAL A 122 -3.59 7.95 12.46
C VAL A 122 -4.85 7.80 11.64
N THR A 123 -5.42 8.91 11.18
CA THR A 123 -6.63 8.92 10.35
C THR A 123 -6.27 8.86 8.87
N ARG A 124 -6.89 7.94 8.11
CA ARG A 124 -6.79 7.89 6.64
C ARG A 124 -7.37 9.17 6.04
N GLY A 125 -6.86 9.56 4.86
CA GLY A 125 -7.32 10.74 4.15
C GLY A 125 -6.72 12.06 4.64
N ALA A 126 -6.30 12.17 5.91
CA ALA A 126 -5.34 13.20 6.26
C ALA A 126 -4.03 12.86 5.53
N GLN A 127 -3.47 13.78 4.76
CA GLN A 127 -2.07 13.65 4.37
C GLN A 127 -1.22 14.09 5.57
N PRO A 128 -0.94 13.23 6.53
CA PRO A 128 -0.08 13.61 7.62
C PRO A 128 1.31 13.73 7.01
N ASN A 129 2.04 14.71 7.45
CA ASN A 129 3.47 14.66 7.37
C ASN A 129 3.89 13.59 8.39
N LEU A 130 3.62 12.31 8.01
CA LEU A 130 3.60 11.12 8.87
C LEU A 130 4.85 11.01 9.72
N ALA A 131 6.01 11.32 9.12
CA ALA A 131 7.26 11.34 9.82
C ALA A 131 7.27 12.36 10.97
N LYS A 132 6.72 13.57 10.78
CA LYS A 132 6.76 14.61 11.82
C LYS A 132 5.78 14.34 12.96
N ASP A 133 4.59 13.82 12.67
CA ASP A 133 3.58 13.57 13.69
C ASP A 133 3.91 12.33 14.52
N VAL A 134 4.42 11.28 13.89
CA VAL A 134 4.91 10.10 14.60
C VAL A 134 6.15 10.44 15.43
N VAL A 135 7.12 11.17 14.87
CA VAL A 135 8.33 11.61 15.58
C VAL A 135 7.99 12.51 16.78
N ARG A 136 6.97 13.38 16.67
CA ARG A 136 6.56 14.24 17.79
C ARG A 136 6.02 13.44 18.99
N VAL A 137 5.30 12.35 18.72
CA VAL A 137 4.71 11.49 19.75
C VAL A 137 5.71 10.47 20.30
N THR A 138 6.83 10.27 19.63
CA THR A 138 7.77 9.15 19.88
C THR A 138 9.10 9.54 20.49
N LYS A 139 9.20 10.71 21.13
CA LYS A 139 10.46 11.18 21.73
C LYS A 139 11.08 10.19 22.75
N ASP A 140 10.24 9.36 23.37
CA ASP A 140 10.63 8.39 24.38
C ASP A 140 10.72 6.95 23.83
N GLN A 141 10.62 6.78 22.50
CA GLN A 141 10.73 5.48 21.84
C GLN A 141 12.09 5.36 21.16
N ASP A 142 12.58 4.12 21.06
CA ASP A 142 13.85 3.84 20.39
C ASP A 142 13.68 3.88 18.87
N ALA A 143 12.51 3.44 18.36
CA ALA A 143 12.20 3.41 16.95
C ALA A 143 10.69 3.61 16.69
N TYR A 144 10.33 3.84 15.43
CA TYR A 144 8.94 3.87 14.98
C TYR A 144 8.75 2.98 13.76
N LEU A 145 7.64 2.24 13.78
CA LEU A 145 7.22 1.35 12.69
C LEU A 145 6.08 2.02 11.92
N LEU A 146 6.38 2.41 10.69
CA LEU A 146 5.40 2.90 9.74
C LEU A 146 4.78 1.72 9.01
N LEU A 147 3.46 1.65 9.00
CA LEU A 147 2.70 0.61 8.34
C LEU A 147 1.72 1.24 7.36
N THR A 148 1.65 0.70 6.14
CA THR A 148 0.50 0.89 5.27
C THR A 148 -0.20 -0.45 5.09
N PHE A 149 -1.52 -0.43 5.05
CA PHE A 149 -2.31 -1.63 4.89
C PHE A 149 -3.58 -1.30 4.13
N GLU A 150 -3.81 -1.97 3.01
CA GLU A 150 -5.00 -1.79 2.19
C GLU A 150 -5.40 -3.09 1.52
N GLY A 151 -6.70 -3.27 1.26
CA GLY A 151 -7.22 -4.49 0.67
C GLY A 151 -8.34 -4.26 -0.33
N GLY A 152 -8.54 -5.26 -1.18
CA GLY A 152 -9.58 -5.30 -2.19
C GLY A 152 -9.43 -6.50 -3.11
N TYR A 153 -9.90 -6.37 -4.34
CA TYR A 153 -9.84 -7.41 -5.36
C TYR A 153 -9.28 -6.87 -6.67
N LEU A 154 -8.40 -7.62 -7.30
CA LEU A 154 -7.80 -7.28 -8.58
C LEU A 154 -8.07 -8.38 -9.62
N ALA A 155 -8.36 -7.94 -10.85
CA ALA A 155 -8.37 -8.76 -12.05
C ALA A 155 -7.32 -8.25 -13.03
N ALA A 156 -6.60 -9.14 -13.71
CA ALA A 156 -5.60 -8.74 -14.69
C ALA A 156 -6.21 -8.02 -15.90
N GLY A 157 -7.39 -8.42 -16.32
CA GLY A 157 -8.12 -7.87 -17.48
C GLY A 157 -9.64 -8.04 -17.32
N ALA A 158 -10.41 -7.44 -18.19
CA ALA A 158 -11.87 -7.41 -18.11
C ALA A 158 -12.54 -8.80 -18.11
N SER A 159 -11.90 -9.79 -18.73
CA SER A 159 -12.39 -11.17 -18.82
C SER A 159 -11.58 -12.15 -17.94
N THR A 160 -10.80 -11.64 -17.00
CA THR A 160 -10.02 -12.48 -16.09
C THR A 160 -10.65 -12.52 -14.69
N ALA A 161 -10.36 -13.57 -13.97
CA ALA A 161 -10.86 -13.73 -12.61
C ALA A 161 -10.32 -12.66 -11.65
N TYR A 162 -11.11 -12.35 -10.63
CA TYR A 162 -10.70 -11.56 -9.47
C TYR A 162 -9.98 -12.44 -8.45
N TYR A 163 -8.93 -11.90 -7.89
CA TYR A 163 -8.19 -12.45 -6.76
C TYR A 163 -8.19 -11.44 -5.62
N PRO A 164 -8.20 -11.87 -4.35
CA PRO A 164 -7.96 -10.95 -3.25
C PRO A 164 -6.60 -10.28 -3.46
N PHE A 165 -6.50 -9.04 -3.07
CA PHE A 165 -5.24 -8.33 -3.05
C PHE A 165 -5.17 -7.49 -1.79
N VAL A 166 -4.23 -7.85 -0.93
CA VAL A 166 -3.93 -7.07 0.27
C VAL A 166 -2.47 -6.65 0.19
N ALA A 167 -2.24 -5.36 0.17
CA ALA A 167 -0.92 -4.76 0.16
C ALA A 167 -0.58 -4.25 1.55
N MET A 168 0.63 -4.55 2.01
CA MET A 168 1.21 -4.04 3.24
C MET A 168 2.62 -3.55 2.97
N THR A 169 2.97 -2.37 3.50
CA THR A 169 4.37 -1.97 3.64
C THR A 169 4.70 -1.80 5.11
N ALA A 170 5.90 -2.18 5.50
CA ALA A 170 6.42 -2.00 6.85
C ALA A 170 7.80 -1.35 6.77
N GLU A 171 8.00 -0.26 7.50
CA GLU A 171 9.27 0.48 7.57
C GLU A 171 9.58 0.83 9.02
N LEU A 172 10.65 0.24 9.58
CA LEU A 172 11.15 0.53 10.91
C LEU A 172 12.29 1.54 10.83
N ASN A 173 12.16 2.63 11.53
CA ASN A 173 13.16 3.70 11.55
C ASN A 173 13.65 3.94 12.97
N ASP A 174 14.95 4.16 13.12
CA ASP A 174 15.55 4.62 14.39
C ASP A 174 15.04 6.03 14.71
N SER A 175 14.60 6.26 15.94
CA SER A 175 13.97 7.53 16.32
C SER A 175 14.94 8.70 16.40
N LYS A 176 16.23 8.45 16.62
CA LYS A 176 17.25 9.46 16.80
C LYS A 176 17.97 9.80 15.50
N SER A 177 18.47 8.78 14.82
CA SER A 177 19.22 8.94 13.57
C SER A 177 18.31 9.05 12.33
N GLN A 178 17.06 8.65 12.43
CA GLN A 178 16.11 8.51 11.32
C GLN A 178 16.55 7.48 10.26
N ALA A 179 17.52 6.65 10.60
CA ALA A 179 17.99 5.60 9.70
C ALA A 179 16.92 4.51 9.55
N VAL A 180 16.71 4.05 8.33
CA VAL A 180 15.87 2.90 8.06
C VAL A 180 16.59 1.65 8.56
N LEU A 181 15.95 0.90 9.46
CA LEU A 181 16.47 -0.35 10.03
C LEU A 181 15.86 -1.58 9.35
N TYR A 182 14.68 -1.41 8.77
CA TYR A 182 13.96 -2.42 8.02
C TYR A 182 12.96 -1.77 7.08
N LYS A 183 12.82 -2.31 5.88
CA LYS A 183 11.79 -1.89 4.94
C LYS A 183 11.41 -3.02 4.01
N GLU A 184 10.13 -3.42 4.01
CA GLU A 184 9.62 -4.47 3.16
C GLU A 184 8.19 -4.15 2.70
N ALA A 185 7.83 -4.71 1.54
CA ALA A 185 6.49 -4.68 1.00
C ALA A 185 6.00 -6.11 0.77
N TYR A 186 4.75 -6.35 1.12
CA TYR A 186 4.10 -7.65 1.02
C TYR A 186 2.81 -7.51 0.22
N HIS A 187 2.62 -8.42 -0.72
CA HIS A 187 1.37 -8.55 -1.46
C HIS A 187 0.80 -9.95 -1.27
N TYR A 188 -0.42 -10.02 -0.76
CA TYR A 188 -1.18 -11.23 -0.65
C TYR A 188 -2.19 -11.34 -1.79
N GLY A 189 -2.28 -12.51 -2.42
CA GLY A 189 -3.26 -12.88 -3.43
C GLY A 189 -2.82 -12.55 -4.83
N TYR A 190 -3.33 -11.48 -5.45
CA TYR A 190 -3.00 -11.16 -6.84
C TYR A 190 -1.50 -10.93 -7.05
N ASN A 191 -0.90 -11.70 -7.95
CA ASN A 191 0.52 -11.56 -8.30
C ASN A 191 0.72 -10.53 -9.40
N SER A 192 1.25 -9.37 -9.03
CA SER A 192 1.59 -8.30 -9.97
C SER A 192 2.87 -8.53 -10.78
N GLY A 193 3.62 -9.59 -10.47
CA GLY A 193 4.95 -9.84 -11.06
C GLY A 193 6.04 -8.88 -10.58
N ASN A 194 5.75 -8.01 -9.62
CA ASN A 194 6.74 -7.11 -9.03
C ASN A 194 7.72 -7.90 -8.16
N LYS A 195 9.00 -7.90 -8.53
CA LYS A 195 10.08 -8.61 -7.82
C LYS A 195 10.56 -7.87 -6.57
N ASP A 196 10.15 -6.61 -6.41
CA ASP A 196 10.54 -5.78 -5.27
C ASP A 196 9.58 -5.94 -4.07
N VAL A 197 8.63 -6.87 -4.13
CA VAL A 197 7.70 -7.19 -3.05
C VAL A 197 7.74 -8.68 -2.71
N VAL A 198 7.45 -9.01 -1.47
CA VAL A 198 7.22 -10.40 -1.05
C VAL A 198 5.80 -10.79 -1.46
N HIS A 199 5.69 -11.68 -2.44
CA HIS A 199 4.40 -12.18 -2.89
C HIS A 199 3.99 -13.43 -2.09
N ILE A 200 2.77 -13.43 -1.60
CA ILE A 200 2.17 -14.53 -0.84
C ILE A 200 0.88 -14.95 -1.55
N GLU A 201 0.81 -16.18 -1.99
CA GLU A 201 -0.36 -16.69 -2.71
C GLU A 201 -1.58 -16.85 -1.78
N ALA A 202 -2.75 -16.46 -2.28
CA ALA A 202 -4.01 -16.80 -1.65
C ALA A 202 -4.38 -18.27 -1.91
N ALA A 203 -5.29 -18.80 -1.09
CA ALA A 203 -5.83 -20.12 -1.32
C ALA A 203 -6.44 -20.24 -2.73
N ALA A 204 -6.25 -21.39 -3.39
CA ALA A 204 -6.64 -21.57 -4.79
C ALA A 204 -8.13 -21.36 -5.07
N ASP A 205 -8.97 -21.54 -4.07
CA ASP A 205 -10.40 -21.31 -4.13
C ASP A 205 -10.80 -19.85 -3.93
N CYS A 206 -9.87 -18.95 -3.57
CA CYS A 206 -10.07 -17.50 -3.50
C CYS A 206 -10.03 -16.81 -4.87
N LYS A 207 -10.53 -17.47 -5.89
CA LYS A 207 -10.61 -17.01 -7.27
C LYS A 207 -12.07 -16.90 -7.68
N PHE A 208 -12.48 -15.73 -8.14
CA PHE A 208 -13.85 -15.43 -8.56
C PHE A 208 -13.88 -15.06 -10.05
N ALA A 209 -14.73 -15.72 -10.83
CA ALA A 209 -14.77 -15.56 -12.29
C ALA A 209 -15.03 -14.11 -12.72
N ASP A 210 -15.90 -13.41 -12.00
CA ASP A 210 -16.31 -12.03 -12.27
C ASP A 210 -16.80 -11.35 -10.98
N ILE A 211 -17.16 -10.07 -11.08
CA ILE A 211 -17.66 -9.29 -9.94
C ILE A 211 -18.99 -9.84 -9.40
N ASP A 212 -19.84 -10.44 -10.24
CA ASP A 212 -21.12 -10.99 -9.82
C ASP A 212 -20.93 -12.23 -8.96
N LYS A 213 -19.98 -13.09 -9.33
CA LYS A 213 -19.58 -14.25 -8.53
C LYS A 213 -18.95 -13.85 -7.22
N LEU A 214 -18.14 -12.78 -7.24
CA LEU A 214 -17.48 -12.25 -6.05
C LEU A 214 -18.51 -11.74 -5.03
N VAL A 215 -19.53 -11.02 -5.44
CA VAL A 215 -20.57 -10.52 -4.52
C VAL A 215 -21.62 -11.58 -4.17
N ALA A 216 -21.86 -12.57 -5.03
CA ALA A 216 -22.81 -13.64 -4.76
C ALA A 216 -22.33 -14.57 -3.62
N ASP A 217 -21.01 -14.72 -3.42
CA ASP A 217 -20.42 -15.51 -2.35
C ASP A 217 -19.67 -14.61 -1.36
N ILE A 218 -20.39 -13.70 -0.73
CA ILE A 218 -19.79 -12.62 0.05
C ILE A 218 -19.06 -13.11 1.29
N GLU A 219 -19.51 -14.19 1.92
CA GLU A 219 -18.84 -14.76 3.08
C GLU A 219 -17.47 -15.34 2.71
N LYS A 220 -17.40 -16.03 1.57
CA LYS A 220 -16.11 -16.51 1.04
C LYS A 220 -15.22 -15.33 0.61
N THR A 221 -15.79 -14.32 -0.01
CA THR A 221 -15.08 -13.08 -0.37
C THR A 221 -14.46 -12.43 0.86
N ARG A 222 -15.23 -12.29 1.93
CA ARG A 222 -14.71 -11.78 3.22
C ARG A 222 -13.63 -12.68 3.79
N ALA A 223 -13.86 -13.99 3.82
CA ALA A 223 -12.90 -14.96 4.35
C ALA A 223 -11.56 -14.93 3.59
N CYS A 224 -11.59 -14.79 2.26
CA CYS A 224 -10.39 -14.69 1.43
C CYS A 224 -9.57 -13.40 1.71
N LEU A 225 -10.23 -12.29 2.06
CA LEU A 225 -9.52 -11.08 2.49
C LEU A 225 -8.95 -11.25 3.89
N THR A 226 -9.76 -11.73 4.84
CA THR A 226 -9.34 -11.83 6.26
C THR A 226 -8.25 -12.87 6.48
N ALA A 227 -8.17 -13.90 5.63
CA ALA A 227 -7.07 -14.88 5.66
C ALA A 227 -5.68 -14.23 5.49
N SER A 228 -5.60 -13.10 4.78
CA SER A 228 -4.35 -12.37 4.62
C SER A 228 -3.77 -11.84 5.94
N VAL A 229 -4.62 -11.52 6.90
CA VAL A 229 -4.23 -10.85 8.14
C VAL A 229 -3.22 -11.69 8.92
N ASP A 230 -3.54 -12.96 9.19
CA ASP A 230 -2.65 -13.85 9.94
C ASP A 230 -1.32 -14.06 9.22
N ILE A 231 -1.39 -14.23 7.91
CA ILE A 231 -0.21 -14.52 7.09
C ILE A 231 0.73 -13.31 7.07
N LEU A 232 0.19 -12.12 6.81
CA LEU A 232 0.98 -10.88 6.74
C LEU A 232 1.55 -10.48 8.09
N VAL A 233 0.77 -10.63 9.17
CA VAL A 233 1.26 -10.38 10.53
C VAL A 233 2.39 -11.33 10.89
N ASN A 234 2.21 -12.64 10.66
CA ASN A 234 3.22 -13.63 10.99
C ASN A 234 4.51 -13.39 10.21
N GLN A 235 4.41 -13.06 8.92
CA GLN A 235 5.59 -12.76 8.11
C GLN A 235 6.32 -11.51 8.62
N MET A 236 5.61 -10.39 8.82
CA MET A 236 6.21 -9.16 9.33
C MET A 236 6.86 -9.36 10.70
N VAL A 237 6.18 -10.06 11.62
CA VAL A 237 6.71 -10.32 12.96
C VAL A 237 7.94 -11.22 12.90
N ALA A 238 7.95 -12.21 12.02
CA ALA A 238 9.11 -13.09 11.81
C ALA A 238 10.32 -12.31 11.28
N ASP A 239 10.10 -11.39 10.34
CA ASP A 239 11.17 -10.56 9.77
C ASP A 239 11.74 -9.56 10.79
N LEU A 240 10.92 -9.08 11.74
CA LEU A 240 11.33 -8.15 12.81
C LEU A 240 11.80 -8.85 14.10
N LYS A 241 11.85 -10.19 14.11
CA LYS A 241 12.31 -10.95 15.27
C LYS A 241 13.83 -10.82 15.43
N LYS A 242 14.25 -10.51 16.66
CA LYS A 242 15.67 -10.41 17.05
C LYS A 242 16.30 -11.78 17.22
#